data_b0c48af872a3ae6f8bf7bdbb7627ce4b
#
_entry.id   b0c48af872a3ae6f8bf7bdbb7627ce4b
#
_cell.length_a   1.000
_cell.length_b   1.000
_cell.length_c   1.000
_cell.angle_alpha   90.00
_cell.angle_beta   90.00
_cell.angle_gamma   90.00
#
_symmetry.space_group_name_H-M   'P 1'
#
loop_
_entity.id
_entity.type
_entity.pdbx_description
1 polymer ?
#
loop_
_entity_poly.entity_id
_entity_poly.type
_entity_poly.pdbx_seq_one_letter_code
_entity_poly.pdbx_strand_id
1 'polypeptide(L)'
;MAQHSFSDHHAKTLPSDLSAPAFVDVWRTRALVIGVIFSVLAVILGFLSGDHWNHFLRAWLHGYMICFGFCCGGMALLMVQYLSGGKWGLIIRRPLEAMTRTLPLVFLYFLPIGIIGMSFGQLYSWRRYADWATALKNHEISNDLAHAIHFKHAILNPVGFWATSLVVYAIIGTYIFFLNRWSLQRDADPEPNVKYWQTKFENISGFGVLLFALMLFISVIYWVMSLDPNWYSTVYGFQFLVGEAYGVFALALLTLMALSKADPIKTTFRVTEQHDMGKLCFAFVMLNMYLAFGAFLIIWSGNSPEEIPWYLDRIRGGWGVVATLDFIFHWLLPFTLLLSSNLKRIKSRLAVVCCIMILARCIDMFWLIEPNFPDAARNLHWSFGIFEYATVPVALISFWMAYYFTQLKQRPLVATNDPHLVQILEPEHVHA
;
A
#
# COMPACT_ATOMS: atom_id res chain seq x y z
N MET A 1 -12.88 53.50 25.85
CA MET A 1 -12.50 52.26 26.57
C MET A 1 -13.41 51.16 26.06
N ALA A 2 -12.97 50.40 25.08
CA ALA A 2 -13.68 49.22 24.59
C ALA A 2 -13.09 48.00 25.30
N GLN A 3 -13.86 47.37 26.19
CA GLN A 3 -13.53 46.11 26.80
C GLN A 3 -13.61 45.03 25.71
N HIS A 4 -12.46 44.57 25.21
CA HIS A 4 -12.37 43.30 24.50
C HIS A 4 -12.70 42.20 25.51
N SER A 5 -13.90 41.62 25.39
CA SER A 5 -14.23 40.39 26.05
C SER A 5 -13.32 39.28 25.49
N PHE A 6 -12.34 38.87 26.28
CA PHE A 6 -11.63 37.63 26.05
C PHE A 6 -12.66 36.50 26.14
N SER A 7 -13.09 35.97 25.00
CA SER A 7 -13.88 34.74 25.00
C SER A 7 -12.99 33.64 25.58
N ASP A 8 -13.42 33.09 26.69
CA ASP A 8 -12.83 31.89 27.32
C ASP A 8 -12.84 30.76 26.32
N HIS A 9 -11.75 30.60 25.60
CA HIS A 9 -11.51 29.42 24.77
C HIS A 9 -11.11 28.28 25.71
N HIS A 10 -12.13 27.60 26.29
CA HIS A 10 -11.89 26.40 27.08
C HIS A 10 -11.17 25.35 26.23
N ALA A 11 -10.10 24.73 26.79
CA ALA A 11 -9.44 23.60 26.22
C ALA A 11 -10.46 22.48 25.94
N LYS A 12 -10.42 21.88 24.76
CA LYS A 12 -11.33 20.78 24.43
C LYS A 12 -11.03 19.60 25.35
N THR A 13 -12.06 19.02 25.93
CA THR A 13 -11.93 17.77 26.70
C THR A 13 -12.15 16.57 25.77
N LEU A 14 -11.38 15.50 25.98
CA LEU A 14 -11.63 14.24 25.28
C LEU A 14 -13.00 13.68 25.70
N PRO A 15 -13.76 13.12 24.75
CA PRO A 15 -14.94 12.33 25.08
C PRO A 15 -14.59 11.15 25.98
N SER A 16 -15.52 10.75 26.85
CA SER A 16 -15.35 9.58 27.72
C SER A 16 -15.30 8.26 26.92
N ASP A 17 -16.01 8.20 25.79
CA ASP A 17 -15.98 7.06 24.87
C ASP A 17 -15.04 7.34 23.71
N LEU A 18 -13.96 6.55 23.63
CA LEU A 18 -12.96 6.61 22.57
C LEU A 18 -13.13 5.48 21.53
N SER A 19 -14.19 4.70 21.62
CA SER A 19 -14.47 3.58 20.72
C SER A 19 -14.85 4.07 19.31
N ALA A 20 -14.76 3.16 18.34
CA ALA A 20 -15.18 3.44 16.98
C ALA A 20 -16.72 3.56 16.89
N PRO A 21 -17.25 4.58 16.19
CA PRO A 21 -18.68 4.79 16.05
C PRO A 21 -19.41 3.60 15.39
N ALA A 22 -20.69 3.39 15.72
CA ALA A 22 -21.50 2.28 15.26
C ALA A 22 -21.61 2.17 13.71
N PHE A 23 -21.51 3.29 12.98
CA PHE A 23 -21.56 3.25 11.52
C PHE A 23 -20.37 2.51 10.88
N VAL A 24 -19.28 2.26 11.61
CA VAL A 24 -18.16 1.41 11.15
C VAL A 24 -18.61 -0.04 10.93
N ASP A 25 -19.61 -0.54 11.69
CA ASP A 25 -20.20 -1.85 11.44
C ASP A 25 -20.93 -1.92 10.10
N VAL A 26 -21.60 -0.84 9.73
CA VAL A 26 -22.26 -0.73 8.43
C VAL A 26 -21.23 -0.78 7.31
N TRP A 27 -20.09 -0.09 7.46
CA TRP A 27 -19.00 -0.16 6.48
C TRP A 27 -18.41 -1.55 6.38
N ARG A 28 -18.17 -2.21 7.52
CA ARG A 28 -17.70 -3.60 7.57
C ARG A 28 -18.64 -4.53 6.82
N THR A 29 -19.93 -4.45 7.11
CA THR A 29 -20.94 -5.31 6.47
C THR A 29 -21.05 -5.05 4.97
N ARG A 30 -21.03 -3.77 4.54
CA ARG A 30 -21.02 -3.42 3.11
C ARG A 30 -19.78 -3.96 2.42
N ALA A 31 -18.61 -3.83 3.03
CA ALA A 31 -17.36 -4.37 2.48
C ALA A 31 -17.42 -5.90 2.34
N LEU A 32 -17.97 -6.63 3.33
CA LEU A 32 -18.18 -8.07 3.23
C LEU A 32 -19.12 -8.45 2.08
N VAL A 33 -20.25 -7.75 1.95
CA VAL A 33 -21.23 -8.02 0.87
C VAL A 33 -20.60 -7.77 -0.50
N ILE A 34 -19.88 -6.66 -0.67
CA ILE A 34 -19.15 -6.36 -1.91
C ILE A 34 -18.11 -7.45 -2.19
N GLY A 35 -17.34 -7.85 -1.17
CA GLY A 35 -16.36 -8.93 -1.28
C GLY A 35 -16.97 -10.24 -1.78
N VAL A 36 -18.11 -10.65 -1.21
CA VAL A 36 -18.81 -11.87 -1.64
C VAL A 36 -19.31 -11.75 -3.08
N ILE A 37 -19.97 -10.64 -3.43
CA ILE A 37 -20.50 -10.42 -4.79
C ILE A 37 -19.36 -10.50 -5.82
N PHE A 38 -18.27 -9.76 -5.59
CA PHE A 38 -17.14 -9.73 -6.52
C PHE A 38 -16.35 -11.05 -6.55
N SER A 39 -16.32 -11.82 -5.45
CA SER A 39 -15.74 -13.18 -5.46
C SER A 39 -16.55 -14.12 -6.33
N VAL A 40 -17.89 -14.09 -6.24
CA VAL A 40 -18.75 -14.90 -7.10
C VAL A 40 -18.56 -14.52 -8.56
N LEU A 41 -18.54 -13.22 -8.88
CA LEU A 41 -18.27 -12.73 -10.23
C LEU A 41 -16.90 -13.17 -10.74
N ALA A 42 -15.86 -13.07 -9.92
CA ALA A 42 -14.51 -13.47 -10.27
C ALA A 42 -14.41 -14.98 -10.58
N VAL A 43 -15.09 -15.82 -9.78
CA VAL A 43 -15.15 -17.27 -10.03
C VAL A 43 -15.90 -17.57 -11.33
N ILE A 44 -17.04 -16.92 -11.59
CA ILE A 44 -17.79 -17.09 -12.84
C ILE A 44 -16.93 -16.69 -14.04
N LEU A 45 -16.24 -15.55 -13.97
CA LEU A 45 -15.34 -15.10 -15.03
C LEU A 45 -14.19 -16.08 -15.26
N GLY A 46 -13.58 -16.62 -14.19
CA GLY A 46 -12.52 -17.63 -14.30
C GLY A 46 -12.95 -18.91 -15.01
N PHE A 47 -14.22 -19.31 -14.86
CA PHE A 47 -14.78 -20.42 -15.65
C PHE A 47 -15.07 -20.04 -17.11
N LEU A 48 -15.44 -18.79 -17.36
CA LEU A 48 -15.80 -18.31 -18.69
C LEU A 48 -14.58 -17.90 -19.54
N SER A 49 -13.48 -17.53 -18.92
CA SER A 49 -12.26 -17.05 -19.62
C SER A 49 -11.57 -18.15 -20.43
N GLY A 50 -11.70 -19.41 -20.02
CA GLY A 50 -11.11 -20.57 -20.72
C GLY A 50 -9.58 -20.61 -20.71
N ASP A 51 -8.92 -19.76 -19.94
CA ASP A 51 -7.47 -19.59 -19.88
C ASP A 51 -6.79 -20.39 -18.74
N HIS A 52 -7.44 -21.41 -18.23
CA HIS A 52 -6.96 -22.23 -17.10
C HIS A 52 -6.66 -21.43 -15.83
N TRP A 53 -7.44 -20.39 -15.54
CA TRP A 53 -7.31 -19.52 -14.36
C TRP A 53 -6.03 -18.66 -14.33
N ASN A 54 -5.34 -18.48 -15.44
CA ASN A 54 -4.12 -17.70 -15.48
C ASN A 54 -4.39 -16.21 -15.17
N HIS A 55 -5.38 -15.61 -15.83
CA HIS A 55 -5.75 -14.21 -15.55
C HIS A 55 -6.26 -14.03 -14.12
N PHE A 56 -7.03 -14.99 -13.59
CA PHE A 56 -7.46 -14.96 -12.19
C PHE A 56 -6.29 -14.92 -11.22
N LEU A 57 -5.27 -15.76 -11.42
CA LEU A 57 -4.12 -15.82 -10.53
C LEU A 57 -3.22 -14.57 -10.64
N ARG A 58 -3.09 -14.00 -11.83
CA ARG A 58 -2.40 -12.72 -12.05
C ARG A 58 -3.16 -11.57 -11.36
N ALA A 59 -4.48 -11.51 -11.53
CA ALA A 59 -5.35 -10.55 -10.84
C ALA A 59 -5.32 -10.73 -9.31
N TRP A 60 -5.15 -11.97 -8.84
CA TRP A 60 -4.95 -12.27 -7.42
C TRP A 60 -3.64 -11.68 -6.90
N LEU A 61 -2.52 -11.84 -7.65
CA LEU A 61 -1.24 -11.21 -7.31
C LEU A 61 -1.38 -9.69 -7.24
N HIS A 62 -2.09 -9.08 -8.20
CA HIS A 62 -2.38 -7.65 -8.21
C HIS A 62 -3.11 -7.21 -6.92
N GLY A 63 -4.25 -7.84 -6.59
CA GLY A 63 -5.01 -7.53 -5.37
C GLY A 63 -4.22 -7.79 -4.08
N TYR A 64 -3.43 -8.87 -4.06
CA TYR A 64 -2.53 -9.18 -2.96
C TYR A 64 -1.51 -8.07 -2.71
N MET A 65 -0.81 -7.60 -3.76
CA MET A 65 0.20 -6.54 -3.64
C MET A 65 -0.39 -5.23 -3.09
N ILE A 66 -1.62 -4.89 -3.45
CA ILE A 66 -2.32 -3.73 -2.89
C ILE A 66 -2.60 -3.92 -1.39
N CYS A 67 -3.13 -5.09 -0.99
CA CYS A 67 -3.43 -5.38 0.42
C CYS A 67 -2.14 -5.49 1.26
N PHE A 68 -1.08 -6.08 0.72
CA PHE A 68 0.24 -6.12 1.32
C PHE A 68 0.79 -4.70 1.53
N GLY A 69 0.67 -3.84 0.50
CA GLY A 69 1.05 -2.44 0.57
C GLY A 69 0.33 -1.68 1.67
N PHE A 70 -0.98 -1.85 1.82
CA PHE A 70 -1.73 -1.21 2.91
C PHE A 70 -1.30 -1.69 4.31
N CYS A 71 -1.02 -2.98 4.47
CA CYS A 71 -0.56 -3.54 5.74
C CYS A 71 0.86 -3.06 6.08
N CYS A 72 1.80 -3.28 5.17
CA CYS A 72 3.23 -3.06 5.40
C CYS A 72 3.61 -1.58 5.31
N GLY A 73 3.02 -0.84 4.38
CA GLY A 73 3.17 0.61 4.32
C GLY A 73 2.60 1.31 5.56
N GLY A 74 1.54 0.74 6.17
CA GLY A 74 1.04 1.19 7.48
C GLY A 74 2.09 1.08 8.57
N MET A 75 2.84 -0.02 8.61
CA MET A 75 3.97 -0.20 9.54
C MET A 75 5.10 0.81 9.25
N ALA A 76 5.44 1.00 7.97
CA ALA A 76 6.47 1.97 7.58
C ALA A 76 6.12 3.39 8.04
N LEU A 77 4.89 3.84 7.79
CA LEU A 77 4.44 5.18 8.21
C LEU A 77 4.38 5.32 9.74
N LEU A 78 4.01 4.27 10.48
CA LEU A 78 4.10 4.28 11.95
C LEU A 78 5.54 4.49 12.42
N MET A 79 6.51 3.77 11.85
CA MET A 79 7.92 3.93 12.20
C MET A 79 8.45 5.31 11.83
N VAL A 80 8.12 5.81 10.64
CA VAL A 80 8.49 7.19 10.22
C VAL A 80 7.89 8.23 11.17
N GLN A 81 6.64 8.04 11.61
CA GLN A 81 6.00 8.94 12.56
C GLN A 81 6.70 8.93 13.92
N TYR A 82 7.09 7.76 14.44
CA TYR A 82 7.82 7.68 15.70
C TYR A 82 9.20 8.34 15.64
N LEU A 83 9.83 8.37 14.47
CA LEU A 83 11.12 9.05 14.26
C LEU A 83 10.98 10.56 14.04
N SER A 84 9.97 10.99 13.27
CA SER A 84 9.79 12.40 12.91
C SER A 84 8.99 13.19 13.93
N GLY A 85 8.16 12.51 14.74
CA GLY A 85 7.22 13.15 15.66
C GLY A 85 6.09 13.89 14.93
N GLY A 86 5.46 14.82 15.65
CA GLY A 86 4.45 15.72 15.11
C GLY A 86 3.00 15.30 15.37
N LYS A 87 2.11 16.30 15.39
CA LYS A 87 0.68 16.15 15.72
C LYS A 87 -0.07 15.28 14.70
N TRP A 88 0.33 15.32 13.42
CA TRP A 88 -0.29 14.53 12.36
C TRP A 88 -0.25 13.03 12.66
N GLY A 89 0.84 12.58 13.24
CA GLY A 89 1.05 11.17 13.50
C GLY A 89 0.21 10.61 14.63
N LEU A 90 -0.14 11.42 15.65
CA LEU A 90 -1.04 10.98 16.71
C LEU A 90 -2.42 10.61 16.16
N ILE A 91 -2.96 11.42 15.28
CA ILE A 91 -4.32 11.24 14.75
C ILE A 91 -4.40 10.05 13.80
N ILE A 92 -3.38 9.87 12.94
CA ILE A 92 -3.35 8.80 11.95
C ILE A 92 -2.93 7.43 12.55
N ARG A 93 -2.36 7.42 13.76
CA ARG A 93 -1.76 6.23 14.38
C ARG A 93 -2.72 5.05 14.47
N ARG A 94 -3.92 5.24 14.99
CA ARG A 94 -4.87 4.14 15.19
C ARG A 94 -5.37 3.52 13.88
N PRO A 95 -5.71 4.30 12.84
CA PRO A 95 -5.90 3.76 11.49
C PRO A 95 -4.71 2.95 10.98
N LEU A 96 -3.47 3.46 11.12
CA LEU A 96 -2.27 2.73 10.68
C LEU A 96 -2.06 1.43 11.46
N GLU A 97 -2.18 1.45 12.79
CA GLU A 97 -2.12 0.24 13.63
C GLU A 97 -3.17 -0.81 13.23
N ALA A 98 -4.38 -0.36 12.90
CA ALA A 98 -5.44 -1.25 12.43
C ALA A 98 -5.08 -1.89 11.08
N MET A 99 -4.47 -1.13 10.15
CA MET A 99 -3.97 -1.66 8.87
C MET A 99 -2.88 -2.71 9.10
N THR A 100 -1.91 -2.44 9.98
CA THR A 100 -0.82 -3.40 10.24
C THR A 100 -1.33 -4.73 10.82
N ARG A 101 -2.38 -4.70 11.64
CA ARG A 101 -2.98 -5.92 12.23
C ARG A 101 -3.71 -6.80 11.22
N THR A 102 -3.81 -6.39 9.96
CA THR A 102 -4.36 -7.23 8.89
C THR A 102 -3.35 -8.23 8.32
N LEU A 103 -2.12 -8.25 8.80
CA LEU A 103 -1.05 -9.15 8.33
C LEU A 103 -1.46 -10.64 8.24
N PRO A 104 -2.22 -11.24 9.18
CA PRO A 104 -2.63 -12.64 9.05
C PRO A 104 -3.49 -12.90 7.80
N LEU A 105 -4.39 -11.98 7.45
CA LEU A 105 -5.20 -12.08 6.23
C LEU A 105 -4.32 -11.89 4.98
N VAL A 106 -3.38 -10.96 5.02
CA VAL A 106 -2.43 -10.73 3.91
C VAL A 106 -1.55 -11.96 3.68
N PHE A 107 -1.10 -12.63 4.75
CA PHE A 107 -0.40 -13.90 4.63
C PHE A 107 -1.27 -15.00 4.02
N LEU A 108 -2.55 -15.07 4.37
CA LEU A 108 -3.49 -16.00 3.74
C LEU A 108 -3.63 -15.74 2.23
N TYR A 109 -3.65 -14.46 1.81
CA TYR A 109 -3.69 -14.09 0.40
C TYR A 109 -2.38 -14.41 -0.35
N PHE A 110 -1.25 -14.49 0.35
CA PHE A 110 0.02 -14.91 -0.24
C PHE A 110 0.05 -16.40 -0.58
N LEU A 111 -0.67 -17.26 0.16
CA LEU A 111 -0.61 -18.71 -0.03
C LEU A 111 -0.94 -19.18 -1.46
N PRO A 112 -1.99 -18.71 -2.15
CA PRO A 112 -2.24 -19.08 -3.54
C PRO A 112 -1.08 -18.70 -4.48
N ILE A 113 -0.43 -17.55 -4.25
CA ILE A 113 0.72 -17.11 -5.05
C ILE A 113 1.90 -18.07 -4.87
N GLY A 114 2.23 -18.43 -3.62
CA GLY A 114 3.31 -19.35 -3.33
C GLY A 114 3.01 -20.79 -3.75
N ILE A 115 1.80 -21.29 -3.47
CA ILE A 115 1.44 -22.69 -3.74
C ILE A 115 1.12 -22.89 -5.23
N ILE A 116 0.21 -22.10 -5.79
CA ILE A 116 -0.25 -22.28 -7.17
C ILE A 116 0.71 -21.53 -8.13
N GLY A 117 0.94 -20.26 -7.87
CA GLY A 117 1.73 -19.39 -8.74
C GLY A 117 3.18 -19.85 -8.88
N MET A 118 3.86 -20.11 -7.77
CA MET A 118 5.27 -20.48 -7.76
C MET A 118 5.46 -22.00 -7.84
N SER A 119 4.87 -22.79 -6.92
CA SER A 119 5.20 -24.23 -6.84
C SER A 119 4.75 -25.00 -8.08
N PHE A 120 3.60 -24.65 -8.68
CA PHE A 120 3.15 -25.21 -9.96
C PHE A 120 3.62 -24.44 -11.19
N GLY A 121 4.33 -23.31 -11.02
CA GLY A 121 4.93 -22.54 -12.12
C GLY A 121 3.93 -21.76 -12.98
N GLN A 122 2.73 -21.47 -12.49
CA GLN A 122 1.74 -20.75 -13.29
C GLN A 122 2.07 -19.26 -13.46
N LEU A 123 2.64 -18.60 -12.42
CA LEU A 123 3.05 -17.20 -12.51
C LEU A 123 4.50 -17.02 -12.98
N TYR A 124 5.40 -17.85 -12.53
CA TYR A 124 6.83 -17.62 -12.68
C TYR A 124 7.44 -18.48 -13.77
N SER A 125 7.90 -17.85 -14.84
CA SER A 125 8.56 -18.50 -15.99
C SER A 125 9.83 -19.28 -15.57
N TRP A 126 10.64 -18.76 -14.66
CA TRP A 126 11.81 -19.42 -14.12
C TRP A 126 11.49 -20.74 -13.38
N ARG A 127 10.31 -20.88 -12.86
CA ARG A 127 9.84 -22.13 -12.25
C ARG A 127 9.26 -23.07 -13.28
N ARG A 128 8.46 -22.55 -14.24
CA ARG A 128 7.87 -23.33 -15.34
C ARG A 128 8.95 -23.98 -16.19
N TYR A 129 10.00 -23.24 -16.51
CA TYR A 129 11.11 -23.67 -17.31
C TYR A 129 12.36 -23.95 -16.47
N ALA A 130 12.21 -24.63 -15.33
CA ALA A 130 13.32 -24.98 -14.44
C ALA A 130 14.37 -25.86 -15.15
N ASP A 131 13.94 -26.76 -16.06
CA ASP A 131 14.82 -27.44 -17.03
C ASP A 131 14.91 -26.58 -18.30
N TRP A 132 15.61 -25.44 -18.16
CA TRP A 132 15.81 -24.48 -19.23
C TRP A 132 16.56 -25.06 -20.46
N ALA A 133 17.44 -26.06 -20.25
CA ALA A 133 18.21 -26.65 -21.32
C ALA A 133 17.31 -27.47 -22.26
N THR A 134 16.39 -28.27 -21.71
CA THR A 134 15.42 -29.02 -22.51
C THR A 134 14.40 -28.06 -23.16
N ALA A 135 13.91 -27.07 -22.44
CA ALA A 135 12.98 -26.09 -22.98
C ALA A 135 13.58 -25.26 -24.13
N LEU A 136 14.89 -24.92 -24.05
CA LEU A 136 15.60 -24.25 -25.13
C LEU A 136 15.75 -25.16 -26.36
N LYS A 137 16.13 -26.42 -26.14
CA LYS A 137 16.28 -27.41 -27.22
C LYS A 137 14.95 -27.65 -27.94
N ASN A 138 13.84 -27.62 -27.23
CA ASN A 138 12.50 -27.79 -27.79
C ASN A 138 11.92 -26.49 -28.40
N HIS A 139 12.70 -25.38 -28.41
CA HIS A 139 12.24 -24.06 -28.89
C HIS A 139 11.04 -23.48 -28.11
N GLU A 140 10.85 -23.87 -26.86
CA GLU A 140 9.78 -23.35 -25.98
C GLU A 140 10.12 -21.96 -25.42
N ILE A 141 11.43 -21.68 -25.28
CA ILE A 141 11.94 -20.39 -24.74
C ILE A 141 13.06 -19.85 -25.63
N SER A 142 13.29 -18.53 -25.52
CA SER A 142 14.40 -17.85 -26.20
C SER A 142 15.75 -18.13 -25.51
N ASN A 143 16.84 -17.89 -26.25
CA ASN A 143 18.21 -17.97 -25.69
C ASN A 143 18.38 -17.03 -24.51
N ASP A 144 17.84 -15.81 -24.59
CA ASP A 144 17.94 -14.78 -23.54
C ASP A 144 17.25 -15.22 -22.26
N LEU A 145 16.02 -15.76 -22.37
CA LEU A 145 15.29 -16.29 -21.22
C LEU A 145 15.99 -17.49 -20.59
N ALA A 146 16.50 -18.42 -21.40
CA ALA A 146 17.25 -19.57 -20.91
C ALA A 146 18.51 -19.13 -20.14
N HIS A 147 19.26 -18.16 -20.68
CA HIS A 147 20.45 -17.60 -20.05
C HIS A 147 20.07 -16.89 -18.72
N ALA A 148 19.00 -16.09 -18.70
CA ALA A 148 18.54 -15.40 -17.51
C ALA A 148 18.13 -16.39 -16.39
N ILE A 149 17.40 -17.46 -16.74
CA ILE A 149 16.99 -18.49 -15.77
C ILE A 149 18.23 -19.22 -15.23
N HIS A 150 19.14 -19.62 -16.10
CA HIS A 150 20.37 -20.30 -15.70
C HIS A 150 21.23 -19.44 -14.76
N PHE A 151 21.49 -18.19 -15.13
CA PHE A 151 22.32 -17.28 -14.34
C PHE A 151 21.70 -16.94 -12.97
N LYS A 152 20.38 -16.76 -12.92
CA LYS A 152 19.65 -16.39 -11.68
C LYS A 152 19.20 -17.59 -10.84
N HIS A 153 19.46 -18.83 -11.27
CA HIS A 153 19.00 -20.05 -10.59
C HIS A 153 19.47 -20.15 -9.13
N ALA A 154 20.64 -19.59 -8.80
CA ALA A 154 21.15 -19.58 -7.42
C ALA A 154 20.23 -18.78 -6.46
N ILE A 155 19.51 -17.78 -6.99
CA ILE A 155 18.60 -16.91 -6.23
C ILE A 155 17.15 -17.32 -6.51
N LEU A 156 16.78 -17.40 -7.79
CA LEU A 156 15.40 -17.71 -8.21
C LEU A 156 15.18 -19.24 -8.23
N ASN A 157 14.91 -19.79 -7.07
CA ASN A 157 14.55 -21.19 -6.89
C ASN A 157 13.47 -21.35 -5.82
N PRO A 158 12.75 -22.49 -5.78
CA PRO A 158 11.64 -22.69 -4.83
C PRO A 158 12.02 -22.53 -3.37
N VAL A 159 13.21 -23.00 -2.98
CA VAL A 159 13.69 -22.90 -1.59
C VAL A 159 13.95 -21.43 -1.23
N GLY A 160 14.65 -20.68 -2.12
CA GLY A 160 14.90 -19.26 -1.97
C GLY A 160 13.61 -18.44 -1.86
N PHE A 161 12.64 -18.74 -2.72
CA PHE A 161 11.33 -18.05 -2.70
C PHE A 161 10.62 -18.23 -1.36
N TRP A 162 10.45 -19.48 -0.89
CA TRP A 162 9.73 -19.75 0.36
C TRP A 162 10.51 -19.29 1.58
N ALA A 163 11.83 -19.56 1.64
CA ALA A 163 12.66 -19.14 2.76
C ALA A 163 12.64 -17.61 2.92
N THR A 164 12.83 -16.88 1.83
CA THR A 164 12.79 -15.42 1.82
C THR A 164 11.42 -14.89 2.22
N SER A 165 10.34 -15.43 1.65
CA SER A 165 8.98 -15.01 1.97
C SER A 165 8.66 -15.21 3.46
N LEU A 166 9.00 -16.37 4.02
CA LEU A 166 8.79 -16.66 5.45
C LEU A 166 9.60 -15.73 6.35
N VAL A 167 10.86 -15.45 5.99
CA VAL A 167 11.71 -14.50 6.75
C VAL A 167 11.11 -13.10 6.72
N VAL A 168 10.65 -12.65 5.54
CA VAL A 168 9.97 -11.34 5.39
C VAL A 168 8.75 -11.26 6.29
N TYR A 169 7.85 -12.24 6.24
CA TYR A 169 6.65 -12.26 7.08
C TYR A 169 6.98 -12.35 8.57
N ALA A 170 8.01 -13.11 8.96
CA ALA A 170 8.44 -13.22 10.35
C ALA A 170 8.99 -11.89 10.89
N ILE A 171 9.83 -11.20 10.11
CA ILE A 171 10.40 -9.90 10.49
C ILE A 171 9.28 -8.85 10.58
N ILE A 172 8.48 -8.70 9.54
CA ILE A 172 7.37 -7.73 9.50
C ILE A 172 6.39 -8.01 10.65
N GLY A 173 6.02 -9.28 10.85
CA GLY A 173 5.13 -9.70 11.92
C GLY A 173 5.67 -9.37 13.31
N THR A 174 6.96 -9.55 13.52
CA THR A 174 7.64 -9.21 14.78
C THR A 174 7.57 -7.71 15.06
N TYR A 175 7.89 -6.87 14.08
CA TYR A 175 7.78 -5.41 14.20
C TYR A 175 6.34 -4.97 14.47
N ILE A 176 5.37 -5.47 13.70
CA ILE A 176 3.95 -5.18 13.90
C ILE A 176 3.51 -5.57 15.31
N PHE A 177 3.92 -6.74 15.79
CA PHE A 177 3.58 -7.21 17.13
C PHE A 177 4.12 -6.26 18.22
N PHE A 178 5.40 -5.89 18.17
CA PHE A 178 6.00 -5.03 19.20
C PHE A 178 5.45 -3.60 19.13
N LEU A 179 5.34 -2.99 17.96
CA LEU A 179 4.79 -1.64 17.79
C LEU A 179 3.37 -1.55 18.34
N ASN A 180 2.52 -2.52 18.01
CA ASN A 180 1.13 -2.56 18.46
C ASN A 180 1.00 -2.86 19.96
N ARG A 181 1.83 -3.77 20.50
CA ARG A 181 1.82 -4.12 21.91
C ARG A 181 2.28 -2.95 22.78
N TRP A 182 3.38 -2.30 22.40
CA TRP A 182 3.92 -1.18 23.15
C TRP A 182 3.03 0.06 23.08
N SER A 183 2.35 0.28 21.97
CA SER A 183 1.36 1.35 21.86
C SER A 183 0.25 1.22 22.91
N LEU A 184 -0.31 0.01 23.08
CA LEU A 184 -1.30 -0.26 24.11
C LEU A 184 -0.74 -0.20 25.54
N GLN A 185 0.50 -0.68 25.74
CA GLN A 185 1.15 -0.60 27.04
C GLN A 185 1.38 0.85 27.47
N ARG A 186 1.77 1.72 26.54
CA ARG A 186 1.91 3.15 26.83
C ARG A 186 0.57 3.77 27.20
N ASP A 187 -0.51 3.44 26.51
CA ASP A 187 -1.82 4.00 26.81
C ASP A 187 -2.41 3.49 28.14
N ALA A 188 -2.01 2.30 28.57
CA ALA A 188 -2.41 1.73 29.84
C ALA A 188 -1.50 2.13 31.04
N ASP A 189 -0.41 2.85 30.78
CA ASP A 189 0.52 3.30 31.81
C ASP A 189 -0.11 4.46 32.59
N PRO A 190 -0.34 4.32 33.93
CA PRO A 190 -0.96 5.36 34.72
C PRO A 190 -0.07 6.58 34.94
N GLU A 191 1.26 6.40 34.90
CA GLU A 191 2.26 7.46 35.03
C GLU A 191 3.30 7.36 33.90
N PRO A 192 2.90 7.69 32.63
CA PRO A 192 3.73 7.43 31.49
C PRO A 192 5.01 8.28 31.50
N ASN A 193 6.14 7.61 31.58
CA ASN A 193 7.43 8.26 31.36
C ASN A 193 7.61 8.55 29.86
N VAL A 194 7.34 9.78 29.46
CA VAL A 194 7.35 10.24 28.05
C VAL A 194 8.69 9.92 27.39
N LYS A 195 9.82 10.22 28.05
CA LYS A 195 11.16 9.99 27.51
C LYS A 195 11.45 8.51 27.30
N TYR A 196 11.04 7.65 28.24
CA TYR A 196 11.21 6.19 28.12
C TYR A 196 10.46 5.65 26.89
N TRP A 197 9.19 5.99 26.75
CA TRP A 197 8.38 5.51 25.64
C TRP A 197 8.85 6.07 24.29
N GLN A 198 9.21 7.35 24.25
CA GLN A 198 9.74 7.97 23.03
C GLN A 198 11.03 7.28 22.58
N THR A 199 12.03 7.16 23.45
CA THR A 199 13.30 6.49 23.12
C THR A 199 13.08 5.04 22.68
N LYS A 200 12.14 4.33 23.32
CA LYS A 200 11.82 2.94 22.98
C LYS A 200 11.25 2.81 21.56
N PHE A 201 10.31 3.71 21.17
CA PHE A 201 9.76 3.72 19.83
C PHE A 201 10.78 4.20 18.78
N GLU A 202 11.56 5.22 19.10
CA GLU A 202 12.62 5.72 18.20
C GLU A 202 13.66 4.64 17.89
N ASN A 203 14.13 3.91 18.91
CA ASN A 203 15.15 2.87 18.73
C ASN A 203 14.66 1.72 17.84
N ILE A 204 13.44 1.20 18.07
CA ILE A 204 12.91 0.14 17.22
C ILE A 204 12.61 0.64 15.81
N SER A 205 12.13 1.88 15.68
CA SER A 205 11.76 2.46 14.38
C SER A 205 12.98 2.83 13.55
N GLY A 206 14.06 3.32 14.15
CA GLY A 206 15.28 3.69 13.44
C GLY A 206 15.89 2.53 12.66
N PHE A 207 16.14 1.41 13.33
CA PHE A 207 16.58 0.18 12.66
C PHE A 207 15.47 -0.44 11.81
N GLY A 208 14.21 -0.35 12.29
CA GLY A 208 13.04 -0.94 11.65
C GLY A 208 12.76 -0.39 10.26
N VAL A 209 12.88 0.92 10.04
CA VAL A 209 12.67 1.53 8.70
C VAL A 209 13.68 0.99 7.69
N LEU A 210 14.96 0.91 8.08
CA LEU A 210 16.00 0.38 7.20
C LEU A 210 15.77 -1.09 6.88
N LEU A 211 15.50 -1.91 7.91
CA LEU A 211 15.24 -3.35 7.74
C LEU A 211 13.95 -3.59 6.92
N PHE A 212 12.90 -2.79 7.14
CA PHE A 212 11.68 -2.86 6.35
C PHE A 212 11.94 -2.56 4.88
N ALA A 213 12.67 -1.47 4.58
CA ALA A 213 13.01 -1.13 3.20
C ALA A 213 13.76 -2.28 2.50
N LEU A 214 14.70 -2.93 3.19
CA LEU A 214 15.42 -4.10 2.68
C LEU A 214 14.49 -5.30 2.46
N MET A 215 13.61 -5.60 3.43
CA MET A 215 12.67 -6.73 3.32
C MET A 215 11.65 -6.50 2.20
N LEU A 216 11.15 -5.29 2.04
CA LEU A 216 10.26 -4.94 0.95
C LEU A 216 10.96 -5.08 -0.40
N PHE A 217 12.18 -4.56 -0.51
CA PHE A 217 12.97 -4.65 -1.72
C PHE A 217 13.16 -6.12 -2.16
N ILE A 218 13.56 -6.98 -1.23
CA ILE A 218 13.73 -8.42 -1.48
C ILE A 218 12.39 -9.06 -1.87
N SER A 219 11.29 -8.70 -1.20
CA SER A 219 9.95 -9.20 -1.54
C SER A 219 9.55 -8.85 -2.97
N VAL A 220 9.76 -7.61 -3.37
CA VAL A 220 9.45 -7.12 -4.72
C VAL A 220 10.28 -7.84 -5.77
N ILE A 221 11.57 -8.16 -5.47
CA ILE A 221 12.41 -8.98 -6.37
C ILE A 221 11.77 -10.36 -6.60
N TYR A 222 11.41 -11.06 -5.53
CA TYR A 222 10.89 -12.42 -5.65
C TYR A 222 9.46 -12.49 -6.16
N TRP A 223 8.58 -11.55 -5.78
CA TRP A 223 7.15 -11.67 -6.05
C TRP A 223 6.71 -10.96 -7.34
N VAL A 224 7.40 -9.89 -7.74
CA VAL A 224 6.98 -9.08 -8.89
C VAL A 224 8.07 -8.98 -9.95
N MET A 225 9.30 -8.58 -9.60
CA MET A 225 10.37 -8.39 -10.57
C MET A 225 10.76 -9.71 -11.26
N SER A 226 10.73 -10.84 -10.53
CA SER A 226 11.04 -12.16 -11.07
C SER A 226 9.99 -12.72 -12.03
N LEU A 227 8.86 -12.05 -12.24
CA LEU A 227 7.90 -12.38 -13.29
C LEU A 227 8.53 -12.26 -14.67
N ASP A 228 9.43 -11.28 -14.86
CA ASP A 228 10.30 -11.17 -16.04
C ASP A 228 11.78 -11.41 -15.61
N PRO A 229 12.31 -12.62 -15.78
CA PRO A 229 13.69 -12.92 -15.42
C PRO A 229 14.74 -12.17 -16.23
N ASN A 230 14.41 -11.64 -17.40
CA ASN A 230 15.35 -10.90 -18.24
C ASN A 230 15.65 -9.51 -17.69
N TRP A 231 14.69 -8.95 -16.96
CA TRP A 231 14.76 -7.57 -16.48
C TRP A 231 15.20 -7.47 -15.01
N TYR A 232 15.81 -6.34 -14.64
CA TYR A 232 16.14 -5.98 -13.26
C TYR A 232 16.28 -4.46 -13.12
N SER A 233 15.95 -3.93 -11.94
CA SER A 233 16.12 -2.53 -11.62
C SER A 233 16.26 -2.33 -10.10
N THR A 234 17.26 -1.57 -9.70
CA THR A 234 17.47 -1.20 -8.29
C THR A 234 16.45 -0.16 -7.81
N VAL A 235 15.94 0.68 -8.70
CA VAL A 235 14.94 1.71 -8.37
C VAL A 235 13.55 1.11 -8.15
N TYR A 236 13.28 -0.07 -8.72
CA TYR A 236 11.96 -0.70 -8.70
C TYR A 236 11.43 -0.95 -7.28
N GLY A 237 12.29 -1.45 -6.38
CA GLY A 237 11.92 -1.63 -4.97
C GLY A 237 11.57 -0.32 -4.25
N PHE A 238 12.26 0.78 -4.59
CA PHE A 238 11.93 2.10 -4.04
C PHE A 238 10.62 2.66 -4.58
N GLN A 239 10.26 2.38 -5.84
CA GLN A 239 8.96 2.74 -6.40
C GLN A 239 7.83 2.06 -5.62
N PHE A 240 7.99 0.76 -5.28
CA PHE A 240 7.03 0.07 -4.42
C PHE A 240 6.95 0.69 -3.04
N LEU A 241 8.09 0.95 -2.40
CA LEU A 241 8.14 1.55 -1.05
C LEU A 241 7.36 2.87 -0.98
N VAL A 242 7.61 3.77 -1.93
CA VAL A 242 6.95 5.07 -1.97
C VAL A 242 5.49 4.94 -2.41
N GLY A 243 5.20 4.06 -3.36
CA GLY A 243 3.84 3.77 -3.80
C GLY A 243 2.96 3.17 -2.69
N GLU A 244 3.52 2.33 -1.82
CA GLU A 244 2.81 1.83 -0.63
C GLU A 244 2.50 2.97 0.35
N ALA A 245 3.49 3.79 0.68
CA ALA A 245 3.30 4.93 1.56
C ALA A 245 2.27 5.93 1.00
N TYR A 246 2.31 6.19 -0.31
CA TYR A 246 1.34 7.00 -1.04
C TYR A 246 -0.10 6.47 -0.87
N GLY A 247 -0.34 5.18 -1.12
CA GLY A 247 -1.65 4.56 -1.01
C GLY A 247 -2.17 4.49 0.43
N VAL A 248 -1.30 4.10 1.37
CA VAL A 248 -1.63 4.01 2.80
C VAL A 248 -2.00 5.37 3.38
N PHE A 249 -1.24 6.41 3.05
CA PHE A 249 -1.49 7.75 3.55
C PHE A 249 -2.87 8.26 3.08
N ALA A 250 -3.18 8.04 1.79
CA ALA A 250 -4.48 8.40 1.22
C ALA A 250 -5.64 7.63 1.92
N LEU A 251 -5.48 6.32 2.14
CA LEU A 251 -6.51 5.50 2.79
C LEU A 251 -6.70 5.87 4.27
N ALA A 252 -5.61 6.12 5.00
CA ALA A 252 -5.69 6.51 6.40
C ALA A 252 -6.35 7.89 6.57
N LEU A 253 -6.00 8.84 5.70
CA LEU A 253 -6.62 10.17 5.69
C LEU A 253 -8.10 10.10 5.30
N LEU A 254 -8.47 9.30 4.31
CA LEU A 254 -9.86 9.05 3.94
C LEU A 254 -10.65 8.45 5.11
N THR A 255 -10.07 7.50 5.84
CA THR A 255 -10.66 6.90 7.04
C THR A 255 -10.91 7.95 8.12
N LEU A 256 -9.93 8.82 8.40
CA LEU A 256 -10.08 9.90 9.38
C LEU A 256 -11.16 10.90 8.99
N MET A 257 -11.21 11.32 7.73
CA MET A 257 -12.25 12.22 7.23
C MET A 257 -13.65 11.60 7.37
N ALA A 258 -13.77 10.31 7.13
CA ALA A 258 -15.03 9.59 7.29
C ALA A 258 -15.43 9.45 8.78
N LEU A 259 -14.47 9.16 9.67
CA LEU A 259 -14.67 9.06 11.12
C LEU A 259 -14.93 10.43 11.76
N SER A 260 -14.46 11.53 11.17
CA SER A 260 -14.62 12.88 11.73
C SER A 260 -16.06 13.38 11.80
N LYS A 261 -17.04 12.57 11.39
CA LYS A 261 -18.48 12.82 11.57
C LYS A 261 -18.94 12.57 13.01
N ALA A 262 -18.19 11.82 13.80
CA ALA A 262 -18.48 11.48 15.19
C ALA A 262 -17.22 11.56 16.07
N ASP A 263 -17.45 11.65 17.38
CA ASP A 263 -16.38 11.58 18.35
C ASP A 263 -15.78 10.14 18.42
N PRO A 264 -14.53 10.02 18.84
CA PRO A 264 -13.60 11.07 19.31
C PRO A 264 -12.88 11.84 18.19
N ILE A 265 -12.96 11.37 16.94
CA ILE A 265 -12.20 11.96 15.81
C ILE A 265 -12.74 13.35 15.44
N LYS A 266 -14.05 13.61 15.63
CA LYS A 266 -14.63 14.95 15.41
C LYS A 266 -13.94 16.02 16.27
N THR A 267 -13.62 15.70 17.52
CA THR A 267 -12.98 16.62 18.47
C THR A 267 -11.48 16.79 18.21
N THR A 268 -10.78 15.72 17.80
CA THR A 268 -9.32 15.69 17.69
C THR A 268 -8.80 16.01 16.30
N PHE A 269 -9.56 15.74 15.22
CA PHE A 269 -9.13 15.96 13.84
C PHE A 269 -9.48 17.38 13.37
N ARG A 270 -8.53 18.31 13.53
CA ARG A 270 -8.67 19.73 13.17
C ARG A 270 -8.30 19.97 11.71
N VAL A 271 -8.64 21.17 11.20
CA VAL A 271 -8.32 21.59 9.82
C VAL A 271 -6.82 21.74 9.63
N THR A 272 -6.08 22.12 10.67
CA THR A 272 -4.61 22.25 10.64
C THR A 272 -3.94 20.92 10.36
N GLU A 273 -4.27 19.87 11.13
CA GLU A 273 -3.72 18.54 10.94
C GLU A 273 -4.14 17.93 9.60
N GLN A 274 -5.39 18.18 9.17
CA GLN A 274 -5.84 17.78 7.82
C GLN A 274 -5.01 18.43 6.72
N HIS A 275 -4.73 19.73 6.84
CA HIS A 275 -3.93 20.47 5.88
C HIS A 275 -2.49 19.96 5.84
N ASP A 276 -1.89 19.67 7.01
CA ASP A 276 -0.52 19.14 7.09
C ASP A 276 -0.42 17.72 6.50
N MET A 277 -1.41 16.87 6.76
CA MET A 277 -1.49 15.57 6.10
C MET A 277 -1.69 15.70 4.59
N GLY A 278 -2.45 16.70 4.12
CA GLY A 278 -2.57 17.01 2.70
C GLY A 278 -1.24 17.46 2.06
N LYS A 279 -0.35 18.13 2.81
CA LYS A 279 1.02 18.43 2.34
C LYS A 279 1.88 17.18 2.23
N LEU A 280 1.75 16.25 3.19
CA LEU A 280 2.47 14.97 3.14
C LEU A 280 1.98 14.10 1.98
N CYS A 281 0.67 14.06 1.69
CA CYS A 281 0.15 13.45 0.48
C CYS A 281 0.82 14.03 -0.78
N PHE A 282 0.92 15.37 -0.86
CA PHE A 282 1.60 16.04 -1.96
C PHE A 282 3.07 15.63 -2.09
N ALA A 283 3.78 15.54 -0.97
CA ALA A 283 5.17 15.10 -0.95
C ALA A 283 5.34 13.66 -1.49
N PHE A 284 4.44 12.74 -1.12
CA PHE A 284 4.46 11.38 -1.66
C PHE A 284 4.11 11.31 -3.15
N VAL A 285 3.19 12.15 -3.63
CA VAL A 285 2.90 12.29 -5.07
C VAL A 285 4.16 12.71 -5.84
N MET A 286 4.88 13.72 -5.33
CA MET A 286 6.12 14.19 -5.95
C MET A 286 7.22 13.15 -5.90
N LEU A 287 7.40 12.48 -4.77
CA LEU A 287 8.44 11.48 -4.61
C LEU A 287 8.19 10.24 -5.49
N ASN A 288 6.94 9.82 -5.62
CA ASN A 288 6.56 8.71 -6.50
C ASN A 288 6.90 9.04 -7.96
N MET A 289 6.47 10.22 -8.44
CA MET A 289 6.78 10.65 -9.80
C MET A 289 8.28 10.83 -10.04
N TYR A 290 9.01 11.38 -9.08
CA TYR A 290 10.46 11.52 -9.17
C TYR A 290 11.14 10.18 -9.42
N LEU A 291 10.76 9.13 -8.68
CA LEU A 291 11.33 7.79 -8.85
C LEU A 291 10.90 7.15 -10.17
N ALA A 292 9.63 7.24 -10.54
CA ALA A 292 9.11 6.67 -11.78
C ALA A 292 9.72 7.35 -13.02
N PHE A 293 9.75 8.68 -13.04
CA PHE A 293 10.34 9.45 -14.14
C PHE A 293 11.87 9.27 -14.18
N GLY A 294 12.52 9.25 -13.01
CA GLY A 294 13.96 9.03 -12.91
C GLY A 294 14.36 7.66 -13.47
N ALA A 295 13.63 6.59 -13.15
CA ALA A 295 13.85 5.26 -13.71
C ALA A 295 13.68 5.25 -15.24
N PHE A 296 12.62 5.88 -15.73
CA PHE A 296 12.38 6.01 -17.19
C PHE A 296 13.53 6.77 -17.87
N LEU A 297 13.95 7.90 -17.30
CA LEU A 297 15.00 8.76 -17.87
C LEU A 297 16.35 8.03 -17.94
N ILE A 298 16.70 7.25 -16.92
CA ILE A 298 17.93 6.45 -16.89
C ILE A 298 17.93 5.43 -18.03
N ILE A 299 16.86 4.67 -18.19
CA ILE A 299 16.75 3.64 -19.22
C ILE A 299 16.68 4.27 -20.62
N TRP A 300 15.93 5.39 -20.76
CA TRP A 300 15.83 6.11 -22.03
C TRP A 300 17.19 6.71 -22.45
N SER A 301 17.94 7.31 -21.54
CA SER A 301 19.25 7.89 -21.84
C SER A 301 20.36 6.84 -22.00
N GLY A 302 20.29 5.77 -21.22
CA GLY A 302 21.25 4.65 -21.32
C GLY A 302 21.11 3.84 -22.60
N ASN A 303 19.91 3.81 -23.17
CA ASN A 303 19.58 3.16 -24.44
C ASN A 303 20.08 1.71 -24.53
N SER A 304 20.04 0.98 -23.38
CA SER A 304 20.47 -0.42 -23.33
C SER A 304 19.43 -1.32 -23.99
N PRO A 305 19.82 -2.16 -24.96
CA PRO A 305 18.90 -3.09 -25.62
C PRO A 305 18.29 -4.12 -24.68
N GLU A 306 18.88 -4.35 -23.52
CA GLU A 306 18.43 -5.31 -22.51
C GLU A 306 17.31 -4.71 -21.64
N GLU A 307 17.31 -3.39 -21.41
CA GLU A 307 16.37 -2.71 -20.50
C GLU A 307 15.17 -2.07 -21.22
N ILE A 308 15.37 -1.61 -22.47
CA ILE A 308 14.33 -0.96 -23.29
C ILE A 308 13.09 -1.84 -23.49
N PRO A 309 13.17 -3.16 -23.74
CA PRO A 309 11.99 -4.01 -23.99
C PRO A 309 10.94 -3.89 -22.88
N TRP A 310 11.36 -3.77 -21.61
CA TRP A 310 10.46 -3.64 -20.46
C TRP A 310 9.49 -2.46 -20.60
N TYR A 311 9.98 -1.28 -21.06
CA TYR A 311 9.12 -0.14 -21.33
C TYR A 311 8.29 -0.28 -22.61
N LEU A 312 8.89 -0.88 -23.67
CA LEU A 312 8.16 -1.10 -24.93
C LEU A 312 6.95 -2.00 -24.74
N ASP A 313 7.06 -3.00 -23.86
CA ASP A 313 5.98 -3.92 -23.53
C ASP A 313 4.83 -3.20 -22.78
N ARG A 314 5.12 -2.05 -22.17
CA ARG A 314 4.19 -1.26 -21.34
C ARG A 314 3.65 0.00 -22.01
N ILE A 315 4.09 0.33 -23.23
CA ILE A 315 3.61 1.51 -23.96
C ILE A 315 3.01 1.17 -25.34
N ARG A 316 3.19 -0.05 -25.84
CA ARG A 316 2.66 -0.49 -27.14
C ARG A 316 1.35 -1.26 -26.99
N GLY A 317 0.64 -1.46 -28.09
CA GLY A 317 -0.50 -2.37 -28.19
C GLY A 317 -1.63 -2.13 -27.19
N GLY A 318 -1.99 -0.87 -26.93
CA GLY A 318 -3.05 -0.49 -25.96
C GLY A 318 -2.52 -0.18 -24.55
N TRP A 319 -1.33 -0.67 -24.16
CA TRP A 319 -0.72 -0.36 -22.87
C TRP A 319 -0.39 1.12 -22.68
N GLY A 320 -0.16 1.86 -23.80
CA GLY A 320 0.01 3.31 -23.78
C GLY A 320 -1.19 4.06 -23.19
N VAL A 321 -2.39 3.53 -23.34
CA VAL A 321 -3.60 4.10 -22.69
C VAL A 321 -3.52 3.91 -21.18
N VAL A 322 -3.14 2.71 -20.71
CA VAL A 322 -2.99 2.42 -19.28
C VAL A 322 -1.89 3.29 -18.68
N ALA A 323 -0.73 3.38 -19.33
CA ALA A 323 0.37 4.26 -18.91
C ALA A 323 -0.06 5.74 -18.85
N THR A 324 -0.86 6.21 -19.81
CA THR A 324 -1.39 7.58 -19.80
C THR A 324 -2.38 7.79 -18.66
N LEU A 325 -3.26 6.82 -18.40
CA LEU A 325 -4.19 6.89 -17.27
C LEU A 325 -3.44 6.88 -15.94
N ASP A 326 -2.41 6.05 -15.81
CA ASP A 326 -1.55 6.04 -14.63
C ASP A 326 -0.86 7.38 -14.43
N PHE A 327 -0.22 7.94 -15.44
CA PHE A 327 0.38 9.28 -15.39
C PHE A 327 -0.62 10.36 -14.94
N ILE A 328 -1.84 10.34 -15.50
CA ILE A 328 -2.88 11.33 -15.18
C ILE A 328 -3.38 11.16 -13.75
N PHE A 329 -3.76 9.96 -13.35
CA PHE A 329 -4.40 9.71 -12.05
C PHE A 329 -3.41 9.56 -10.89
N HIS A 330 -2.20 9.06 -11.16
CA HIS A 330 -1.20 8.84 -10.13
C HIS A 330 -0.36 10.08 -9.84
N TRP A 331 -0.16 10.93 -10.85
CA TRP A 331 0.63 12.14 -10.68
C TRP A 331 -0.12 13.42 -11.04
N LEU A 332 -0.54 13.62 -12.30
CA LEU A 332 -0.98 14.93 -12.81
C LEU A 332 -2.18 15.50 -12.03
N LEU A 333 -3.21 14.71 -11.83
CA LEU A 333 -4.40 15.13 -11.08
C LEU A 333 -4.11 15.36 -9.59
N PRO A 334 -3.54 14.39 -8.83
CA PRO A 334 -3.20 14.64 -7.44
C PRO A 334 -2.24 15.80 -7.26
N PHE A 335 -1.24 15.95 -8.13
CA PHE A 335 -0.29 17.07 -8.11
C PHE A 335 -1.02 18.41 -8.24
N THR A 336 -1.79 18.60 -9.30
CA THR A 336 -2.49 19.87 -9.58
C THR A 336 -3.52 20.21 -8.51
N LEU A 337 -4.26 19.22 -8.03
CA LEU A 337 -5.28 19.41 -7.01
C LEU A 337 -4.66 19.74 -5.63
N LEU A 338 -3.59 19.03 -5.23
CA LEU A 338 -2.92 19.23 -3.95
C LEU A 338 -2.03 20.49 -3.91
N LEU A 339 -1.77 21.17 -5.01
CA LEU A 339 -1.19 22.51 -4.99
C LEU A 339 -2.09 23.50 -4.26
N SER A 340 -3.41 23.36 -4.39
CA SER A 340 -4.37 24.27 -3.75
C SER A 340 -4.41 24.08 -2.22
N SER A 341 -4.06 25.13 -1.48
CA SER A 341 -4.18 25.15 -0.01
C SER A 341 -5.64 25.03 0.43
N ASN A 342 -6.57 25.70 -0.26
CA ASN A 342 -8.00 25.67 0.06
C ASN A 342 -8.60 24.27 -0.12
N LEU A 343 -8.17 23.54 -1.16
CA LEU A 343 -8.64 22.17 -1.37
C LEU A 343 -8.27 21.27 -0.19
N LYS A 344 -7.05 21.37 0.31
CA LYS A 344 -6.54 20.55 1.43
C LYS A 344 -7.27 20.83 2.75
N ARG A 345 -7.90 21.98 2.91
CA ARG A 345 -8.69 22.36 4.11
C ARG A 345 -10.15 21.88 4.06
N ILE A 346 -10.67 21.50 2.90
CA ILE A 346 -12.07 21.07 2.73
C ILE A 346 -12.12 19.54 2.67
N LYS A 347 -12.68 18.89 3.71
CA LYS A 347 -12.73 17.43 3.86
C LYS A 347 -13.25 16.70 2.63
N SER A 348 -14.38 17.16 2.05
CA SER A 348 -15.00 16.52 0.90
C SER A 348 -14.11 16.55 -0.35
N ARG A 349 -13.43 17.67 -0.59
CA ARG A 349 -12.52 17.80 -1.75
C ARG A 349 -11.26 16.96 -1.58
N LEU A 350 -10.66 17.00 -0.39
CA LEU A 350 -9.49 16.18 -0.09
C LEU A 350 -9.83 14.68 -0.13
N ALA A 351 -11.04 14.28 0.30
CA ALA A 351 -11.50 12.90 0.19
C ALA A 351 -11.57 12.40 -1.25
N VAL A 352 -12.03 13.25 -2.19
CA VAL A 352 -12.02 12.91 -3.63
C VAL A 352 -10.58 12.68 -4.12
N VAL A 353 -9.63 13.52 -3.72
CA VAL A 353 -8.21 13.33 -4.08
C VAL A 353 -7.68 12.01 -3.52
N CYS A 354 -7.97 11.68 -2.26
CA CYS A 354 -7.58 10.40 -1.66
C CYS A 354 -8.18 9.20 -2.41
N CYS A 355 -9.44 9.29 -2.86
CA CYS A 355 -10.06 8.25 -3.69
C CYS A 355 -9.35 8.11 -5.05
N ILE A 356 -9.00 9.23 -5.69
CA ILE A 356 -8.21 9.23 -6.93
C ILE A 356 -6.85 8.56 -6.70
N MET A 357 -6.16 8.88 -5.61
CA MET A 357 -4.87 8.30 -5.26
C MET A 357 -4.95 6.78 -5.06
N ILE A 358 -5.99 6.29 -4.38
CA ILE A 358 -6.19 4.84 -4.18
C ILE A 358 -6.49 4.15 -5.51
N LEU A 359 -7.35 4.72 -6.35
CA LEU A 359 -7.64 4.20 -7.69
C LEU A 359 -6.38 4.16 -8.56
N ALA A 360 -5.60 5.23 -8.53
CA ALA A 360 -4.34 5.34 -9.26
C ALA A 360 -3.37 4.22 -8.86
N ARG A 361 -3.28 3.90 -7.55
CA ARG A 361 -2.45 2.80 -7.09
C ARG A 361 -2.91 1.44 -7.63
N CYS A 362 -4.20 1.24 -7.83
CA CYS A 362 -4.70 0.03 -8.49
C CYS A 362 -4.29 -0.02 -9.98
N ILE A 363 -4.36 1.11 -10.69
CA ILE A 363 -3.95 1.21 -12.11
C ILE A 363 -2.43 0.94 -12.23
N ASP A 364 -1.63 1.57 -11.37
CA ASP A 364 -0.18 1.41 -11.32
C ASP A 364 0.22 -0.06 -11.07
N MET A 365 -0.42 -0.75 -10.12
CA MET A 365 -0.17 -2.17 -9.89
C MET A 365 -0.51 -3.05 -11.11
N PHE A 366 -1.58 -2.74 -11.82
CA PHE A 366 -1.94 -3.42 -13.07
C PHE A 366 -0.87 -3.21 -14.14
N TRP A 367 -0.42 -1.97 -14.32
CA TRP A 367 0.63 -1.61 -15.28
C TRP A 367 2.00 -2.21 -14.94
N LEU A 368 2.31 -2.39 -13.64
CA LEU A 368 3.57 -2.99 -13.19
C LEU A 368 3.59 -4.51 -13.33
N ILE A 369 2.46 -5.18 -13.15
CA ILE A 369 2.40 -6.65 -13.04
C ILE A 369 2.06 -7.31 -14.39
N GLU A 370 0.99 -6.91 -15.05
CA GLU A 370 0.44 -7.66 -16.18
C GLU A 370 1.36 -7.70 -17.42
N PRO A 371 2.05 -6.62 -17.82
CA PRO A 371 2.93 -6.69 -19.00
C PRO A 371 4.17 -7.58 -18.85
N ASN A 372 4.42 -8.17 -17.68
CA ASN A 372 5.50 -9.14 -17.50
C ASN A 372 5.16 -10.53 -18.11
N PHE A 373 3.90 -10.76 -18.48
CA PHE A 373 3.48 -12.02 -19.09
C PHE A 373 3.55 -11.93 -20.61
N PRO A 374 4.18 -12.93 -21.30
CA PRO A 374 4.45 -12.84 -22.75
C PRO A 374 3.20 -12.69 -23.61
N ASP A 375 2.07 -13.24 -23.20
CA ASP A 375 0.77 -13.13 -23.88
C ASP A 375 0.17 -11.73 -23.76
N ALA A 376 0.47 -10.99 -22.69
CA ALA A 376 -0.01 -9.62 -22.45
C ALA A 376 1.00 -8.57 -22.91
N ALA A 377 2.30 -8.92 -22.99
CA ALA A 377 3.37 -8.00 -23.40
C ALA A 377 3.08 -7.38 -24.78
N ARG A 378 3.23 -6.06 -24.88
CA ARG A 378 2.98 -5.26 -26.09
C ARG A 378 1.55 -5.26 -26.63
N ASN A 379 0.65 -6.12 -26.14
CA ASN A 379 -0.72 -6.19 -26.60
C ASN A 379 -1.67 -6.38 -25.42
N LEU A 380 -2.46 -5.37 -25.13
CA LEU A 380 -3.56 -5.45 -24.18
C LEU A 380 -4.76 -6.13 -24.85
N HIS A 381 -5.00 -7.38 -24.53
CA HIS A 381 -6.12 -8.13 -25.07
C HIS A 381 -7.41 -7.81 -24.30
N TRP A 382 -8.38 -7.22 -24.98
CA TRP A 382 -9.73 -6.99 -24.46
C TRP A 382 -10.55 -8.29 -24.54
N SER A 383 -10.19 -9.28 -23.71
CA SER A 383 -10.94 -10.52 -23.52
C SER A 383 -11.74 -10.48 -22.21
N PHE A 384 -12.57 -11.49 -21.97
CA PHE A 384 -13.28 -11.63 -20.69
C PHE A 384 -12.32 -11.65 -19.49
N GLY A 385 -11.09 -12.15 -19.65
CA GLY A 385 -10.06 -12.14 -18.63
C GLY A 385 -9.71 -10.75 -18.09
N ILE A 386 -9.91 -9.68 -18.88
CA ILE A 386 -9.65 -8.32 -18.40
C ILE A 386 -10.57 -7.93 -17.22
N PHE A 387 -11.79 -8.47 -17.19
CA PHE A 387 -12.71 -8.19 -16.08
C PHE A 387 -12.29 -8.86 -14.77
N GLU A 388 -11.43 -9.89 -14.83
CA GLU A 388 -10.83 -10.50 -13.63
C GLU A 388 -9.90 -9.54 -12.91
N TYR A 389 -9.19 -8.66 -13.66
CA TYR A 389 -8.34 -7.60 -13.09
C TYR A 389 -9.11 -6.50 -12.37
N ALA A 390 -10.41 -6.42 -12.56
CA ALA A 390 -11.27 -5.56 -11.74
C ALA A 390 -11.92 -6.36 -10.60
N THR A 391 -12.47 -7.54 -10.89
CA THR A 391 -13.29 -8.30 -9.93
C THR A 391 -12.48 -8.94 -8.82
N VAL A 392 -11.33 -9.56 -9.13
CA VAL A 392 -10.50 -10.24 -8.13
C VAL A 392 -9.88 -9.25 -7.13
N PRO A 393 -9.20 -8.16 -7.55
CA PRO A 393 -8.68 -7.18 -6.60
C PRO A 393 -9.76 -6.51 -5.77
N VAL A 394 -10.93 -6.18 -6.37
CA VAL A 394 -12.05 -5.59 -5.62
C VAL A 394 -12.54 -6.56 -4.54
N ALA A 395 -12.63 -7.86 -4.84
CA ALA A 395 -12.99 -8.88 -3.84
C ALA A 395 -12.00 -8.92 -2.68
N LEU A 396 -10.68 -9.03 -2.99
CA LEU A 396 -9.62 -9.09 -1.97
C LEU A 396 -9.56 -7.83 -1.12
N ILE A 397 -9.59 -6.66 -1.76
CA ILE A 397 -9.56 -5.36 -1.07
C ILE A 397 -10.81 -5.21 -0.19
N SER A 398 -11.98 -5.66 -0.65
CA SER A 398 -13.22 -5.57 0.12
C SER A 398 -13.20 -6.44 1.39
N PHE A 399 -12.72 -7.69 1.31
CA PHE A 399 -12.52 -8.51 2.51
C PHE A 399 -11.43 -7.96 3.42
N TRP A 400 -10.35 -7.42 2.84
CA TRP A 400 -9.31 -6.74 3.61
C TRP A 400 -9.88 -5.52 4.35
N MET A 401 -10.69 -4.68 3.69
CA MET A 401 -11.37 -3.54 4.29
C MET A 401 -12.31 -3.96 5.42
N ALA A 402 -13.06 -5.03 5.24
CA ALA A 402 -13.93 -5.57 6.30
C ALA A 402 -13.12 -6.01 7.53
N TYR A 403 -11.98 -6.66 7.32
CA TYR A 403 -11.08 -7.04 8.39
C TYR A 403 -10.39 -5.84 9.02
N TYR A 404 -9.98 -4.86 8.22
CA TYR A 404 -9.45 -3.58 8.70
C TYR A 404 -10.45 -2.85 9.62
N PHE A 405 -11.72 -2.75 9.25
CA PHE A 405 -12.75 -2.15 10.10
C PHE A 405 -12.98 -2.96 11.38
N THR A 406 -12.86 -4.27 11.33
CA THR A 406 -12.89 -5.12 12.54
C THR A 406 -11.72 -4.77 13.47
N GLN A 407 -10.51 -4.64 12.93
CA GLN A 407 -9.31 -4.25 13.70
C GLN A 407 -9.43 -2.84 14.26
N LEU A 408 -10.00 -1.91 13.50
CA LEU A 408 -10.19 -0.52 13.92
C LEU A 408 -11.12 -0.42 15.15
N LYS A 409 -12.14 -1.26 15.23
CA LYS A 409 -13.09 -1.31 16.36
C LYS A 409 -12.53 -1.92 17.64
N GLN A 410 -11.47 -2.71 17.55
CA GLN A 410 -10.91 -3.41 18.72
C GLN A 410 -10.15 -2.51 19.68
N ARG A 411 -9.86 -1.27 19.29
CA ARG A 411 -9.02 -0.36 20.09
C ARG A 411 -9.61 1.05 20.12
N PRO A 412 -9.32 1.84 21.16
CA PRO A 412 -9.64 3.26 21.18
C PRO A 412 -9.07 3.98 19.96
N LEU A 413 -9.84 4.90 19.37
CA LEU A 413 -9.42 5.63 18.15
C LEU A 413 -8.37 6.71 18.42
N VAL A 414 -8.15 7.10 19.68
CA VAL A 414 -7.16 8.08 20.09
C VAL A 414 -6.19 7.45 21.08
N ALA A 415 -4.90 7.73 20.92
CA ALA A 415 -3.86 7.32 21.87
C ALA A 415 -3.82 8.35 23.03
N THR A 416 -4.12 7.91 24.25
CA THR A 416 -4.36 8.80 25.40
C THR A 416 -3.08 9.33 26.02
N ASN A 417 -2.03 8.53 26.11
CA ASN A 417 -0.77 8.89 26.76
C ASN A 417 0.31 9.39 25.79
N ASP A 418 -0.12 10.06 24.72
CA ASP A 418 0.81 10.67 23.77
C ASP A 418 1.04 12.15 24.14
N PRO A 419 2.30 12.62 24.21
CA PRO A 419 2.60 14.00 24.60
C PRO A 419 1.99 15.06 23.66
N HIS A 420 1.74 14.70 22.39
CA HIS A 420 1.12 15.63 21.44
C HIS A 420 -0.40 15.79 21.62
N LEU A 421 -1.04 14.94 22.45
CA LEU A 421 -2.48 15.00 22.68
C LEU A 421 -2.89 16.33 23.34
N VAL A 422 -2.12 16.78 24.34
CA VAL A 422 -2.38 18.07 25.02
C VAL A 422 -2.37 19.20 24.00
N GLN A 423 -1.39 19.22 23.09
CA GLN A 423 -1.28 20.24 22.05
C GLN A 423 -2.44 20.23 21.04
N ILE A 424 -3.09 19.07 20.84
CA ILE A 424 -4.27 18.97 19.96
C ILE A 424 -5.53 19.46 20.67
N LEU A 425 -5.62 19.29 21.97
CA LEU A 425 -6.76 19.74 22.77
C LEU A 425 -6.71 21.23 23.12
N GLU A 426 -5.54 21.85 23.06
CA GLU A 426 -5.39 23.29 23.21
C GLU A 426 -6.11 24.05 22.07
N PRO A 427 -6.66 25.25 22.36
CA PRO A 427 -7.25 26.10 21.33
C PRO A 427 -6.26 26.37 20.19
N GLU A 428 -6.73 26.37 18.94
CA GLU A 428 -5.92 26.82 17.83
C GLU A 428 -5.59 28.31 18.00
N HIS A 429 -4.33 28.65 18.25
CA HIS A 429 -3.88 30.03 18.09
C HIS A 429 -3.95 30.35 16.60
N VAL A 430 -4.97 31.09 16.20
CA VAL A 430 -5.10 31.64 14.85
C VAL A 430 -3.95 32.65 14.71
N HIS A 431 -2.83 32.21 14.12
CA HIS A 431 -1.85 33.17 13.61
C HIS A 431 -2.53 33.90 12.44
N ALA A 432 -2.90 35.14 12.70
CA ALA A 432 -3.45 36.08 11.73
C ALA A 432 -2.43 36.39 10.62
#